data_cb9febfa339921af78d7c9d5d8634be4
#
_entry.id   cb9febfa339921af78d7c9d5d8634be4
#
_cell.length_a   1.000
_cell.length_b   1.000
_cell.length_c   1.000
_cell.angle_alpha   90.00
_cell.angle_beta   90.00
_cell.angle_gamma   90.00
#
_symmetry.space_group_name_H-M   'P 1'
#
loop_
_entity.id
_entity.type
_entity.pdbx_description
1 polymer ?
#
loop_
_entity_poly.entity_id
_entity_poly.type
_entity_poly.pdbx_seq_one_letter_code
_entity_poly.pdbx_strand_id
1 'polypeptide(L)'
;MIRNISDEYVYKKEVDWSLLMEGLTLPVDNQLVFGQIMGRFIHRGETKDITLYLEGKSYSAKIVNVNFDPRFKRKKDTYQIRYSRNGDLAKALQVYFAKSYQFIKAARDNRDPTDRKMIKLPDEYKEYLAIYTTEYDDSYILEPILVDDMQLLRETVKKH
;
A
#
# COMPACT_ATOMS: atom_id res chain seq x y z
N MET A 1 9.21 13.86 4.93
CA MET A 1 8.82 14.09 6.35
C MET A 1 9.38 12.96 7.20
N ILE A 2 9.98 13.27 8.32
CA ILE A 2 10.48 12.26 9.24
C ILE A 2 9.34 11.86 10.17
N ARG A 3 9.13 10.57 10.33
CA ARG A 3 8.14 10.06 11.27
C ARG A 3 8.55 10.46 12.70
N ASN A 4 7.63 11.00 13.46
CA ASN A 4 7.88 11.39 14.84
C ASN A 4 7.06 10.51 15.81
N ILE A 5 7.25 10.75 17.11
CA ILE A 5 6.68 9.88 18.16
C ILE A 5 5.15 9.88 18.19
N SER A 6 4.49 10.89 17.62
CA SER A 6 3.03 10.98 17.55
C SER A 6 2.43 10.21 16.37
N ASP A 7 3.25 9.75 15.43
CA ASP A 7 2.77 9.01 14.27
C ASP A 7 2.31 7.61 14.69
N GLU A 8 1.09 7.24 14.26
CA GLU A 8 0.52 5.95 14.59
C GLU A 8 0.57 5.00 13.42
N TYR A 9 0.99 3.78 13.69
CA TYR A 9 0.94 2.68 12.72
C TYR A 9 -0.50 2.35 12.40
N VAL A 10 -0.82 2.32 11.12
CA VAL A 10 -2.17 2.00 10.64
C VAL A 10 -2.23 0.61 10.06
N TYR A 11 -1.31 0.29 9.12
CA TYR A 11 -1.44 -0.93 8.35
C TYR A 11 -0.12 -1.27 7.63
N LYS A 12 0.13 -2.57 7.51
CA LYS A 12 1.25 -3.09 6.72
C LYS A 12 0.71 -3.97 5.62
N LYS A 13 1.00 -3.62 4.38
CA LYS A 13 0.53 -4.33 3.19
C LYS A 13 1.69 -5.07 2.54
N GLU A 14 1.52 -6.38 2.27
CA GLU A 14 2.45 -7.12 1.44
C GLU A 14 2.42 -6.56 0.01
N VAL A 15 3.60 -6.39 -0.57
CA VAL A 15 3.72 -5.83 -1.92
C VAL A 15 3.14 -6.81 -2.93
N ASP A 16 2.25 -6.30 -3.77
CA ASP A 16 1.63 -7.03 -4.87
C ASP A 16 1.61 -6.15 -6.12
N TRP A 17 1.07 -6.68 -7.21
CA TRP A 17 1.01 -5.96 -8.49
C TRP A 17 0.19 -4.67 -8.38
N SER A 18 -0.96 -4.71 -7.71
CA SER A 18 -1.81 -3.52 -7.54
C SER A 18 -1.08 -2.39 -6.81
N LEU A 19 -0.38 -2.73 -5.73
CA LEU A 19 0.39 -1.74 -4.96
C LEU A 19 1.46 -1.07 -5.83
N LEU A 20 2.13 -1.85 -6.67
CA LEU A 20 3.19 -1.35 -7.54
C LEU A 20 2.67 -0.51 -8.71
N MET A 21 1.39 -0.64 -9.05
CA MET A 21 0.84 -0.01 -10.25
C MET A 21 -0.19 1.07 -9.98
N GLU A 22 -1.12 0.86 -9.05
CA GLU A 22 -2.28 1.75 -8.97
C GLU A 22 -2.79 2.05 -7.57
N GLY A 23 -2.56 1.18 -6.60
CA GLY A 23 -3.06 1.42 -5.25
C GLY A 23 -3.19 0.15 -4.44
N LEU A 24 -3.89 0.27 -3.32
CA LEU A 24 -4.09 -0.85 -2.39
C LEU A 24 -5.46 -0.78 -1.74
N THR A 25 -6.02 -1.93 -1.42
CA THR A 25 -7.27 -2.05 -0.67
C THR A 25 -6.95 -2.10 0.81
N LEU A 26 -7.68 -1.30 1.59
CA LEU A 26 -7.53 -1.28 3.04
C LEU A 26 -8.36 -2.42 3.64
N PRO A 27 -7.82 -3.18 4.62
CA PRO A 27 -8.58 -4.22 5.29
C PRO A 27 -9.79 -3.66 6.01
N VAL A 28 -10.84 -4.48 6.12
CA VAL A 28 -12.10 -4.09 6.77
C VAL A 28 -11.85 -3.51 8.16
N ASP A 29 -10.97 -4.12 8.94
CA ASP A 29 -10.68 -3.68 10.30
C ASP A 29 -10.01 -2.32 10.38
N ASN A 30 -9.30 -1.91 9.34
CA ASN A 30 -8.58 -0.64 9.29
C ASN A 30 -9.42 0.49 8.69
N GLN A 31 -10.55 0.17 8.04
CA GLN A 31 -11.41 1.19 7.42
C GLN A 31 -11.98 2.14 8.46
N LEU A 32 -12.39 1.62 9.62
CA LEU A 32 -12.89 2.44 10.72
C LEU A 32 -11.84 3.41 11.22
N VAL A 33 -10.60 2.91 11.39
CA VAL A 33 -9.47 3.74 11.84
C VAL A 33 -9.21 4.87 10.83
N PHE A 34 -9.19 4.56 9.54
CA PHE A 34 -9.00 5.58 8.50
C PHE A 34 -10.13 6.61 8.50
N GLY A 35 -11.38 6.18 8.66
CA GLY A 35 -12.51 7.08 8.73
C GLY A 35 -12.42 8.05 9.90
N GLN A 36 -12.03 7.56 11.07
CA GLN A 36 -11.81 8.40 12.26
C GLN A 36 -10.68 9.40 12.06
N ILE A 37 -9.57 8.95 11.47
CA ILE A 37 -8.39 9.79 11.23
C ILE A 37 -8.69 10.89 10.22
N MET A 38 -9.48 10.60 9.20
CA MET A 38 -9.87 11.60 8.20
C MET A 38 -10.88 12.63 8.72
N GLY A 39 -11.37 12.47 9.95
CA GLY A 39 -12.34 13.36 10.55
C GLY A 39 -13.77 13.18 10.05
N ARG A 40 -13.98 12.35 9.03
CA ARG A 40 -15.31 11.98 8.55
C ARG A 40 -15.23 10.71 7.71
N PHE A 41 -16.35 9.99 7.67
CA PHE A 41 -16.50 8.87 6.72
C PHE A 41 -16.95 9.42 5.38
N ILE A 42 -16.42 8.84 4.30
CA ILE A 42 -16.86 9.13 2.94
C ILE A 42 -17.87 8.07 2.50
N HIS A 43 -18.86 8.49 1.71
CA HIS A 43 -19.90 7.61 1.22
C HIS A 43 -19.42 6.80 0.01
N ARG A 44 -20.12 5.69 -0.28
CA ARG A 44 -19.80 4.88 -1.46
C ARG A 44 -19.81 5.74 -2.73
N GLY A 45 -18.75 5.59 -3.52
CA GLY A 45 -18.54 6.38 -4.73
C GLY A 45 -17.83 7.70 -4.53
N GLU A 46 -17.69 8.16 -3.28
CA GLU A 46 -16.95 9.39 -2.99
C GLU A 46 -15.45 9.13 -2.90
N THR A 47 -14.69 10.19 -3.15
CA THR A 47 -13.23 10.18 -3.03
C THR A 47 -12.78 11.34 -2.14
N LYS A 48 -11.61 11.19 -1.54
CA LYS A 48 -10.96 12.25 -0.77
C LYS A 48 -9.49 12.33 -1.14
N ASP A 49 -9.02 13.54 -1.43
CA ASP A 49 -7.61 13.76 -1.74
C ASP A 49 -6.77 13.61 -0.48
N ILE A 50 -5.64 12.92 -0.60
CA ILE A 50 -4.69 12.74 0.48
C ILE A 50 -3.27 12.98 -0.02
N THR A 51 -2.35 13.18 0.91
CA THR A 51 -0.91 13.28 0.63
C THR A 51 -0.20 12.09 1.26
N LEU A 52 0.65 11.43 0.48
CA LEU A 52 1.49 10.33 0.94
C LEU A 52 2.94 10.79 0.92
N TYR A 53 3.65 10.58 2.03
CA TYR A 53 5.07 10.89 2.12
C TYR A 53 5.89 9.62 2.08
N LEU A 54 6.86 9.58 1.17
CA LEU A 54 7.78 8.47 1.01
C LEU A 54 9.20 9.03 0.97
N GLU A 55 10.01 8.68 1.96
CA GLU A 55 11.38 9.16 2.07
C GLU A 55 11.50 10.71 1.98
N GLY A 56 10.60 11.40 2.65
CA GLY A 56 10.59 12.87 2.68
C GLY A 56 9.97 13.55 1.48
N LYS A 57 9.58 12.81 0.46
CA LYS A 57 8.94 13.35 -0.74
C LYS A 57 7.43 13.14 -0.67
N SER A 58 6.66 14.16 -1.06
CA SER A 58 5.20 14.11 -1.04
C SER A 58 4.63 13.69 -2.39
N TYR A 59 3.55 12.91 -2.33
CA TYR A 59 2.82 12.44 -3.52
C TYR A 59 1.34 12.60 -3.30
N SER A 60 0.62 13.01 -4.33
CA SER A 60 -0.84 13.09 -4.30
C SER A 60 -1.46 11.72 -4.55
N ALA A 61 -2.50 11.42 -3.78
CA ALA A 61 -3.27 10.19 -3.93
C ALA A 61 -4.71 10.45 -3.52
N LYS A 62 -5.55 9.42 -3.60
CA LYS A 62 -6.95 9.52 -3.19
C LYS A 62 -7.35 8.31 -2.37
N ILE A 63 -8.19 8.54 -1.37
CA ILE A 63 -8.94 7.46 -0.73
C ILE A 63 -10.31 7.41 -1.38
N VAL A 64 -10.71 6.22 -1.79
CA VAL A 64 -11.98 5.97 -2.47
C VAL A 64 -12.79 4.98 -1.64
N ASN A 65 -14.07 5.31 -1.39
CA ASN A 65 -15.02 4.30 -0.92
C ASN A 65 -15.65 3.68 -2.17
N VAL A 66 -15.30 2.44 -2.46
CA VAL A 66 -15.60 1.81 -3.75
C VAL A 66 -17.10 1.61 -3.92
N ASN A 67 -17.62 2.05 -5.07
CA ASN A 67 -19.01 1.85 -5.44
C ASN A 67 -19.13 0.56 -6.27
N PHE A 68 -19.66 -0.49 -5.65
CA PHE A 68 -19.84 -1.78 -6.31
C PHE A 68 -21.19 -1.85 -7.04
N ASP A 69 -21.24 -2.66 -8.09
CA ASP A 69 -22.48 -3.00 -8.76
C ASP A 69 -23.44 -3.59 -7.72
N PRO A 70 -24.72 -3.13 -7.66
CA PRO A 70 -25.70 -3.62 -6.70
C PRO A 70 -25.89 -5.14 -6.70
N ARG A 71 -25.59 -5.81 -7.82
CA ARG A 71 -25.67 -7.27 -7.93
C ARG A 71 -24.77 -8.01 -6.93
N PHE A 72 -23.67 -7.38 -6.50
CA PHE A 72 -22.72 -8.00 -5.56
C PHE A 72 -23.15 -7.91 -4.10
N LYS A 73 -24.20 -7.16 -3.78
CA LYS A 73 -24.80 -7.05 -2.44
C LYS A 73 -23.78 -6.92 -1.31
N ARG A 74 -22.73 -6.13 -1.51
CA ARG A 74 -21.73 -5.93 -0.48
C ARG A 74 -22.29 -5.07 0.64
N LYS A 75 -22.26 -5.60 1.87
CA LYS A 75 -22.78 -4.93 3.06
C LYS A 75 -21.77 -3.95 3.67
N LYS A 76 -20.49 -4.25 3.56
CA LYS A 76 -19.42 -3.43 4.15
C LYS A 76 -18.77 -2.55 3.10
N ASP A 77 -18.40 -1.35 3.53
CA ASP A 77 -17.65 -0.43 2.67
C ASP A 77 -16.25 -0.97 2.40
N THR A 78 -15.72 -0.67 1.22
CA THR A 78 -14.37 -1.03 0.84
C THR A 78 -13.61 0.24 0.48
N TYR A 79 -12.60 0.57 1.27
CA TYR A 79 -11.74 1.72 1.01
C TYR A 79 -10.48 1.27 0.28
N GLN A 80 -10.09 2.08 -0.71
CA GLN A 80 -8.85 1.88 -1.45
C GLN A 80 -8.07 3.19 -1.49
N ILE A 81 -6.76 3.09 -1.35
CA ILE A 81 -5.86 4.18 -1.69
C ILE A 81 -5.48 4.00 -3.15
N ARG A 82 -5.69 5.04 -3.96
CA ARG A 82 -5.41 5.00 -5.40
C ARG A 82 -4.48 6.13 -5.80
N TYR A 83 -3.54 5.79 -6.65
CA TYR A 83 -2.62 6.73 -7.29
C TYR A 83 -2.46 6.36 -8.77
N SER A 84 -1.97 7.28 -9.58
CA SER A 84 -1.88 7.06 -11.02
C SER A 84 -0.89 5.93 -11.35
N ARG A 85 -1.29 5.03 -12.25
CA ARG A 85 -0.47 3.92 -12.71
C ARG A 85 0.89 4.34 -13.26
N ASN A 86 0.91 5.44 -14.02
CA ASN A 86 2.13 5.99 -14.60
C ASN A 86 2.65 7.19 -13.81
N GLY A 87 2.14 7.39 -12.60
CA GLY A 87 2.52 8.51 -11.75
C GLY A 87 3.83 8.28 -11.02
N ASP A 88 4.33 9.35 -10.43
CA ASP A 88 5.62 9.35 -9.76
C ASP A 88 5.69 8.39 -8.58
N LEU A 89 4.59 8.25 -7.83
CA LEU A 89 4.56 7.34 -6.69
C LEU A 89 4.67 5.88 -7.13
N ALA A 90 3.92 5.47 -8.14
CA ALA A 90 4.00 4.12 -8.67
C ALA A 90 5.43 3.78 -9.12
N LYS A 91 6.06 4.70 -9.84
CA LYS A 91 7.45 4.54 -10.28
C LYS A 91 8.42 4.43 -9.11
N ALA A 92 8.24 5.27 -8.09
CA ALA A 92 9.07 5.24 -6.90
C ALA A 92 8.94 3.90 -6.16
N LEU A 93 7.71 3.40 -6.00
CA LEU A 93 7.47 2.11 -5.34
C LEU A 93 8.11 0.95 -6.11
N GLN A 94 8.05 0.99 -7.44
CA GLN A 94 8.70 -0.03 -8.28
C GLN A 94 10.22 -0.04 -8.08
N VAL A 95 10.82 1.12 -7.87
CA VAL A 95 12.26 1.22 -7.60
C VAL A 95 12.60 0.74 -6.19
N TYR A 96 11.84 1.18 -5.18
CA TYR A 96 12.06 0.73 -3.80
C TYR A 96 11.89 -0.78 -3.65
N PHE A 97 10.84 -1.32 -4.24
CA PHE A 97 10.52 -2.75 -4.18
C PHE A 97 11.02 -3.49 -5.43
N ALA A 98 12.23 -3.21 -5.87
CA ALA A 98 12.75 -3.76 -7.12
C ALA A 98 12.72 -5.28 -7.16
N LYS A 99 13.03 -5.95 -6.06
CA LYS A 99 13.01 -7.42 -6.01
C LYS A 99 11.62 -7.99 -6.19
N SER A 100 10.64 -7.48 -5.45
CA SER A 100 9.23 -7.87 -5.61
C SER A 100 8.74 -7.54 -7.02
N TYR A 101 9.04 -6.35 -7.50
CA TYR A 101 8.59 -5.91 -8.82
C TYR A 101 9.14 -6.80 -9.93
N GLN A 102 10.42 -7.09 -9.91
CA GLN A 102 11.05 -7.94 -10.93
C GLN A 102 10.49 -9.35 -10.91
N PHE A 103 10.30 -9.92 -9.72
CA PHE A 103 9.73 -11.26 -9.59
C PHE A 103 8.31 -11.33 -10.13
N ILE A 104 7.44 -10.40 -9.71
CA ILE A 104 6.03 -10.40 -10.12
C ILE A 104 5.92 -10.14 -11.62
N LYS A 105 6.69 -9.20 -12.15
CA LYS A 105 6.68 -8.88 -13.57
C LYS A 105 7.10 -10.09 -14.43
N ALA A 106 8.19 -10.75 -14.05
CA ALA A 106 8.65 -11.96 -14.75
C ALA A 106 7.60 -13.07 -14.71
N ALA A 107 6.98 -13.28 -13.55
CA ALA A 107 5.93 -14.30 -13.43
C ALA A 107 4.71 -13.97 -14.28
N ARG A 108 4.33 -12.70 -14.35
CA ARG A 108 3.21 -12.26 -15.21
C ARG A 108 3.53 -12.43 -16.69
N ASP A 109 4.74 -12.08 -17.09
CA ASP A 109 5.16 -12.17 -18.50
C ASP A 109 5.26 -13.62 -18.98
N ASN A 110 5.55 -14.56 -18.08
CA ASN A 110 5.75 -15.97 -18.40
C ASN A 110 4.50 -16.83 -18.24
N ARG A 111 3.39 -16.28 -17.77
CA ARG A 111 2.15 -17.05 -17.59
C ARG A 111 1.21 -16.86 -18.78
N ASP A 112 0.21 -17.75 -18.86
CA ASP A 112 -0.86 -17.62 -19.85
C ASP A 112 -1.57 -16.26 -19.66
N PRO A 113 -1.79 -15.46 -20.74
CA PRO A 113 -2.48 -14.17 -20.64
C PRO A 113 -3.87 -14.24 -20.02
N THR A 114 -4.53 -15.39 -20.04
CA THR A 114 -5.85 -15.58 -19.44
C THR A 114 -5.79 -15.93 -17.95
N ASP A 115 -4.61 -16.27 -17.44
CA ASP A 115 -4.44 -16.60 -16.02
C ASP A 115 -4.57 -15.36 -15.17
N ARG A 116 -5.54 -15.38 -14.22
CA ARG A 116 -5.83 -14.28 -13.31
C ARG A 116 -5.44 -14.57 -11.87
N LYS A 117 -4.79 -15.69 -11.61
CA LYS A 117 -4.40 -16.07 -10.26
C LYS A 117 -3.39 -15.08 -9.69
N MET A 118 -3.51 -14.83 -8.40
CA MET A 118 -2.55 -13.99 -7.70
C MET A 118 -1.17 -14.66 -7.68
N ILE A 119 -0.14 -13.89 -7.97
CA ILE A 119 1.24 -14.36 -7.93
C ILE A 119 1.72 -14.30 -6.47
N LYS A 120 2.10 -15.47 -5.93
CA LYS A 120 2.65 -15.55 -4.57
C LYS A 120 4.16 -15.41 -4.61
N LEU A 121 4.68 -14.53 -3.77
CA LEU A 121 6.12 -14.35 -3.62
C LEU A 121 6.67 -15.40 -2.64
N PRO A 122 7.85 -16.00 -2.94
CA PRO A 122 8.58 -16.77 -1.93
C PRO A 122 8.94 -15.88 -0.73
N ASP A 123 9.10 -16.47 0.44
CA ASP A 123 9.38 -15.72 1.66
C ASP A 123 10.61 -14.81 1.54
N GLU A 124 11.64 -15.25 0.82
CA GLU A 124 12.86 -14.46 0.61
C GLU A 124 12.68 -13.26 -0.31
N TYR A 125 11.50 -13.11 -0.95
CA TYR A 125 11.17 -11.95 -1.79
C TYR A 125 9.99 -11.13 -1.27
N LYS A 126 9.42 -11.52 -0.12
CA LYS A 126 8.29 -10.78 0.44
C LYS A 126 8.75 -9.46 1.03
N GLU A 127 8.16 -8.39 0.55
CA GLU A 127 8.41 -7.04 1.02
C GLU A 127 7.08 -6.40 1.42
N TYR A 128 7.11 -5.35 2.22
CA TYR A 128 5.91 -4.76 2.79
C TYR A 128 5.96 -3.24 2.72
N LEU A 129 4.81 -2.62 2.64
CA LEU A 129 4.65 -1.19 2.76
C LEU A 129 3.85 -0.91 4.03
N ALA A 130 4.49 -0.23 4.99
CA ALA A 130 3.82 0.21 6.21
C ALA A 130 3.27 1.61 6.03
N ILE A 131 2.10 1.86 6.60
CA ILE A 131 1.40 3.15 6.52
C ILE A 131 1.22 3.68 7.94
N TYR A 132 1.61 4.94 8.14
CA TYR A 132 1.48 5.64 9.42
C TYR A 132 0.68 6.92 9.25
N THR A 133 -0.04 7.32 10.30
CA THR A 133 -0.67 8.63 10.35
C THR A 133 0.37 9.71 10.61
N THR A 134 -0.02 10.96 10.38
CA THR A 134 0.76 12.13 10.76
C THR A 134 -0.09 13.03 11.66
N GLU A 135 0.44 14.17 12.06
CA GLU A 135 -0.32 15.18 12.78
C GLU A 135 -1.39 15.89 11.91
N TYR A 136 -1.36 15.66 10.58
CA TYR A 136 -2.32 16.24 9.64
C TYR A 136 -3.33 15.18 9.19
N ASP A 137 -4.62 15.54 9.16
CA ASP A 137 -5.71 14.60 8.91
C ASP A 137 -5.63 13.89 7.55
N ASP A 138 -5.13 14.57 6.53
CA ASP A 138 -5.15 14.03 5.16
C ASP A 138 -3.77 13.56 4.69
N SER A 139 -2.85 13.34 5.63
CA SER A 139 -1.47 12.99 5.30
C SER A 139 -1.04 11.71 5.99
N TYR A 140 -0.33 10.86 5.27
CA TYR A 140 0.17 9.58 5.76
C TYR A 140 1.62 9.41 5.34
N ILE A 141 2.38 8.68 6.15
CA ILE A 141 3.76 8.33 5.86
C ILE A 141 3.81 6.88 5.41
N LEU A 142 4.50 6.65 4.30
CA LEU A 142 4.79 5.32 3.77
C LEU A 142 6.21 4.93 4.15
N GLU A 143 6.37 3.70 4.66
CA GLU A 143 7.69 3.17 5.03
C GLU A 143 7.88 1.82 4.35
N PRO A 144 8.81 1.72 3.36
CA PRO A 144 9.13 0.44 2.75
C PRO A 144 9.87 -0.47 3.73
N ILE A 145 9.47 -1.74 3.78
CA ILE A 145 10.16 -2.78 4.54
C ILE A 145 10.72 -3.75 3.51
N LEU A 146 12.02 -3.62 3.24
CA LEU A 146 12.69 -4.32 2.18
C LEU A 146 13.30 -5.64 2.67
N VAL A 147 13.38 -6.60 1.77
CA VAL A 147 13.94 -7.91 2.09
C VAL A 147 15.41 -7.83 2.51
N ASP A 148 16.17 -6.90 1.91
CA ASP A 148 17.58 -6.70 2.27
C ASP A 148 17.73 -6.18 3.70
N ASP A 149 16.86 -5.28 4.12
CA ASP A 149 16.86 -4.76 5.49
C ASP A 149 16.51 -5.86 6.49
N MET A 150 15.56 -6.71 6.16
CA MET A 150 15.17 -7.85 7.02
C MET A 150 16.30 -8.88 7.12
N GLN A 151 17.03 -9.14 6.05
CA GLN A 151 18.19 -10.05 6.06
C GLN A 151 19.31 -9.50 6.93
N LEU A 152 19.61 -8.21 6.81
CA LEU A 152 20.63 -7.56 7.62
C LEU A 152 20.30 -7.66 9.11
N LEU A 153 19.04 -7.45 9.47
CA LEU A 153 18.59 -7.56 10.85
C LEU A 153 18.76 -8.99 11.38
N ARG A 154 18.40 -10.00 10.59
CA ARG A 154 18.57 -11.42 10.96
C ARG A 154 20.06 -11.76 11.18
N GLU A 155 20.92 -11.30 10.31
CA GLU A 155 22.39 -11.52 10.43
C GLU A 155 22.94 -10.85 11.70
N THR A 156 22.49 -9.65 12.00
CA THR A 156 22.89 -8.92 13.21
C THR A 156 22.47 -9.69 14.47
N VAL A 157 21.24 -10.21 14.49
CA VAL A 157 20.76 -11.00 15.62
C VAL A 157 21.56 -12.31 15.78
N LYS A 158 21.92 -12.97 14.69
CA LYS A 158 22.70 -14.23 14.74
C LYS A 158 24.12 -14.03 15.27
N LYS A 159 24.71 -12.84 15.12
CA LYS A 159 26.06 -12.53 15.60
C LYS A 159 26.13 -12.20 17.09
N HIS A 160 25.00 -12.03 17.70
CA HIS A 160 24.87 -11.75 19.12
C HIS A 160 24.14 -12.90 19.83
#